data_dec3ccf8dbae3569f2cf21347ea55681
#
_entry.id   dec3ccf8dbae3569f2cf21347ea55681
#
_cell.length_a   1.000
_cell.length_b   1.000
_cell.length_c   1.000
_cell.angle_alpha   90.00
_cell.angle_beta   90.00
_cell.angle_gamma   90.00
#
_symmetry.space_group_name_H-M   'P 1'
#
loop_
_entity.id
_entity.type
_entity.pdbx_description
1 polymer ?
#
loop_
_entity_poly.entity_id
_entity_poly.type
_entity_poly.pdbx_seq_one_letter_code
_entity_poly.pdbx_strand_id
1 'polypeptide(L)'
;MGDKITKMSEKRQKGLRPAVLFGQKNVQKVGYIDDYIFACEIEGEDHIVYPKPRKPKYHLVIIVMEGYINMVINGEKFKFGKRTYINLPTWVDIYEIEYGGGFHAMTTATDKSVVEDIFRNRNPFPPDFKFRIDHGLGGQVMAKNDLETLCKDISNMIDALSNKSHYFAEEVNYAYFYILLTDMADMMWRKYGRYEPVRHSEMRRADGILKEFSELLVQYVKTETNVGFYAEKLCISKQYLSLIVKEKLHVTIGTVMASMRTEMAARMLRDPELTIQQVAEAMSFSDQSSFGKFFKKHTGLSPLKYRQNLKKTLLTLRPKEVLNPSVRDMS
;
A
#
# COMPACT_ATOMS: atom_id res chain seq x y z
N MET A 1 -22.02 11.29 -18.50
CA MET A 1 -20.95 10.36 -18.11
C MET A 1 -20.84 10.14 -16.60
N GLY A 2 -21.36 11.05 -15.78
CA GLY A 2 -21.35 10.95 -14.31
C GLY A 2 -22.23 9.83 -13.71
N ASP A 3 -23.34 9.47 -14.35
CA ASP A 3 -24.31 8.51 -13.77
C ASP A 3 -23.91 7.03 -13.79
N LYS A 4 -22.94 6.63 -14.61
CA LYS A 4 -22.45 5.23 -14.64
C LYS A 4 -21.50 4.91 -13.50
N ILE A 5 -20.77 5.90 -12.97
CA ILE A 5 -19.86 5.74 -11.84
C ILE A 5 -20.67 5.53 -10.55
N THR A 6 -21.82 6.18 -10.42
CA THR A 6 -22.67 6.15 -9.22
C THR A 6 -23.44 4.83 -9.07
N LYS A 7 -23.90 4.20 -10.15
CA LYS A 7 -24.75 2.99 -10.09
C LYS A 7 -23.99 1.65 -9.98
N MET A 8 -22.68 1.59 -10.25
CA MET A 8 -21.89 0.36 -10.10
C MET A 8 -21.47 0.07 -8.66
N SER A 9 -21.75 0.93 -7.69
CA SER A 9 -20.94 0.94 -6.48
C SER A 9 -21.61 0.56 -5.16
N GLU A 10 -22.88 0.66 -4.97
CA GLU A 10 -23.43 0.54 -3.60
C GLU A 10 -23.42 -0.87 -3.00
N LYS A 11 -23.45 -1.93 -3.79
CA LYS A 11 -23.44 -3.33 -3.30
C LYS A 11 -22.07 -4.00 -3.18
N ARG A 12 -20.98 -3.40 -3.68
CA ARG A 12 -19.60 -3.98 -3.67
C ARG A 12 -18.58 -3.25 -2.79
N GLN A 13 -18.96 -2.16 -2.12
CA GLN A 13 -17.98 -1.29 -1.44
C GLN A 13 -17.77 -1.64 0.03
N LYS A 14 -16.75 -2.45 0.33
CA LYS A 14 -16.24 -2.63 1.70
C LYS A 14 -14.91 -1.93 1.99
N GLY A 15 -14.42 -0.99 1.17
CA GLY A 15 -13.18 -0.26 1.41
C GLY A 15 -13.18 1.16 0.85
N LEU A 16 -12.34 2.03 1.42
CA LEU A 16 -12.22 3.43 0.98
C LEU A 16 -11.46 3.51 -0.34
N ARG A 17 -12.12 4.07 -1.37
CA ARG A 17 -11.49 4.56 -2.60
C ARG A 17 -11.13 6.04 -2.42
N PRO A 18 -10.21 6.63 -3.23
CA PRO A 18 -9.89 8.05 -3.12
C PRO A 18 -11.13 8.96 -3.14
N ALA A 19 -12.09 8.71 -4.01
CA ALA A 19 -13.33 9.48 -4.10
C ALA A 19 -14.21 9.38 -2.84
N VAL A 20 -14.09 8.28 -2.07
CA VAL A 20 -14.81 8.12 -0.80
C VAL A 20 -14.02 8.75 0.35
N LEU A 21 -12.68 8.73 0.25
CA LEU A 21 -11.79 9.29 1.25
C LEU A 21 -11.82 10.83 1.26
N PHE A 22 -11.86 11.46 0.08
CA PHE A 22 -11.77 12.91 -0.10
C PHE A 22 -13.10 13.58 -0.50
N GLY A 23 -14.20 12.83 -0.54
CA GLY A 23 -15.45 13.37 -1.08
C GLY A 23 -15.41 13.48 -2.61
N GLN A 24 -16.45 13.01 -3.27
CA GLN A 24 -16.50 12.90 -4.73
C GLN A 24 -16.38 14.27 -5.44
N LYS A 25 -16.88 15.34 -4.81
CA LYS A 25 -16.85 16.71 -5.35
C LYS A 25 -15.44 17.29 -5.49
N ASN A 26 -14.50 16.84 -4.66
CA ASN A 26 -13.13 17.36 -4.57
C ASN A 26 -12.13 16.55 -5.38
N VAL A 27 -12.55 15.43 -5.95
CA VAL A 27 -11.70 14.59 -6.81
C VAL A 27 -11.82 15.06 -8.25
N GLN A 28 -10.72 15.60 -8.75
CA GLN A 28 -10.56 16.04 -10.14
C GLN A 28 -9.88 14.92 -10.94
N LYS A 29 -9.67 15.07 -12.22
CA LYS A 29 -8.88 14.20 -13.10
C LYS A 29 -8.65 12.79 -12.55
N VAL A 30 -9.46 11.82 -12.94
CA VAL A 30 -9.38 10.45 -12.45
C VAL A 30 -8.97 9.51 -13.58
N GLY A 31 -7.88 8.78 -13.36
CA GLY A 31 -7.50 7.62 -14.16
C GLY A 31 -7.63 6.34 -13.34
N TYR A 32 -8.02 5.22 -13.96
CA TYR A 32 -8.11 3.92 -13.27
C TYR A 32 -8.00 2.74 -14.23
N ILE A 33 -7.42 1.64 -13.73
CA ILE A 33 -7.52 0.31 -14.33
C ILE A 33 -8.40 -0.55 -13.42
N ASP A 34 -9.59 -0.88 -13.89
CA ASP A 34 -10.58 -1.69 -13.18
C ASP A 34 -10.68 -1.32 -11.69
N ASP A 35 -10.45 -2.29 -10.81
CA ASP A 35 -10.46 -2.10 -9.36
C ASP A 35 -9.04 -2.17 -8.74
N TYR A 36 -7.96 -1.93 -9.52
CA TYR A 36 -6.60 -2.22 -9.07
C TYR A 36 -5.69 -1.02 -8.91
N ILE A 37 -5.74 -0.08 -9.84
CA ILE A 37 -4.93 1.12 -9.84
C ILE A 37 -5.83 2.32 -10.07
N PHE A 38 -5.68 3.31 -9.21
CA PHE A 38 -6.31 4.62 -9.35
C PHE A 38 -5.25 5.69 -9.20
N ALA A 39 -5.36 6.73 -9.99
CA ALA A 39 -4.64 7.97 -9.80
C ALA A 39 -5.59 9.14 -10.00
N CYS A 40 -5.50 10.14 -9.16
CA CYS A 40 -6.33 11.32 -9.26
C CYS A 40 -5.68 12.55 -8.63
N GLU A 41 -6.20 13.69 -9.01
CA GLU A 41 -5.92 15.00 -8.44
C GLU A 41 -7.06 15.39 -7.51
N ILE A 42 -6.75 16.03 -6.39
CA ILE A 42 -7.70 16.40 -5.35
C ILE A 42 -7.51 17.88 -5.06
N GLU A 43 -8.60 18.64 -5.13
CA GLU A 43 -8.63 20.06 -4.82
C GLU A 43 -9.84 20.41 -3.97
N GLY A 44 -9.67 21.35 -3.05
CA GLY A 44 -10.77 21.88 -2.26
C GLY A 44 -10.54 21.78 -0.76
N GLU A 45 -11.64 21.74 -0.02
CA GLU A 45 -11.62 21.58 1.43
C GLU A 45 -12.78 20.71 1.89
N ASP A 46 -12.55 19.97 2.94
CA ASP A 46 -13.57 19.15 3.59
C ASP A 46 -13.13 18.73 5.01
N HIS A 47 -14.12 18.34 5.82
CA HIS A 47 -13.90 17.74 7.14
C HIS A 47 -14.81 16.53 7.30
N ILE A 48 -14.22 15.34 7.29
CA ILE A 48 -14.91 14.07 7.28
C ILE A 48 -14.60 13.30 8.56
N VAL A 49 -15.61 13.08 9.38
CA VAL A 49 -15.54 12.25 10.59
C VAL A 49 -16.28 10.94 10.33
N TYR A 50 -15.61 9.83 10.54
CA TYR A 50 -16.22 8.51 10.35
C TYR A 50 -16.82 8.00 11.67
N PRO A 51 -18.12 7.60 11.69
CA PRO A 51 -18.76 7.03 12.89
C PRO A 51 -18.10 5.74 13.39
N LYS A 52 -17.41 5.04 12.48
CA LYS A 52 -16.55 3.88 12.75
C LYS A 52 -15.30 4.01 11.91
N PRO A 53 -14.13 3.55 12.42
CA PRO A 53 -12.89 3.64 11.65
C PRO A 53 -13.03 2.96 10.30
N ARG A 54 -12.40 3.55 9.30
CA ARG A 54 -12.38 3.05 7.93
C ARG A 54 -10.97 2.61 7.55
N LYS A 55 -10.86 1.42 6.96
CA LYS A 55 -9.59 0.94 6.38
C LYS A 55 -9.55 1.26 4.89
N PRO A 56 -8.43 1.78 4.38
CA PRO A 56 -8.23 1.86 2.94
C PRO A 56 -8.33 0.47 2.31
N LYS A 57 -9.02 0.36 1.18
CA LYS A 57 -9.02 -0.88 0.38
C LYS A 57 -7.69 -1.08 -0.33
N TYR A 58 -7.04 0.02 -0.67
CA TYR A 58 -5.82 0.10 -1.44
C TYR A 58 -4.71 0.72 -0.62
N HIS A 59 -3.48 0.43 -0.99
CA HIS A 59 -2.34 1.21 -0.55
C HIS A 59 -2.46 2.60 -1.19
N LEU A 60 -2.50 3.63 -0.35
CA LEU A 60 -2.65 5.01 -0.79
C LEU A 60 -1.33 5.76 -0.63
N VAL A 61 -0.97 6.49 -1.68
CA VAL A 61 0.07 7.51 -1.64
C VAL A 61 -0.59 8.85 -1.92
N ILE A 62 -0.38 9.82 -1.03
CA ILE A 62 -0.89 11.18 -1.19
C ILE A 62 0.30 12.12 -1.21
N ILE A 63 0.38 12.97 -2.23
CA ILE A 63 1.39 14.02 -2.37
C ILE A 63 0.70 15.37 -2.20
N VAL A 64 0.92 16.02 -1.06
CA VAL A 64 0.37 17.34 -0.77
C VAL A 64 1.20 18.40 -1.49
N MET A 65 0.62 19.03 -2.48
CA MET A 65 1.26 20.09 -3.27
C MET A 65 1.09 21.44 -2.62
N GLU A 66 -0.14 21.77 -2.17
CA GLU A 66 -0.50 23.00 -1.50
C GLU A 66 -1.49 22.72 -0.34
N GLY A 67 -1.62 23.67 0.59
CA GLY A 67 -2.51 23.56 1.74
C GLY A 67 -2.04 22.56 2.79
N TYR A 68 -3.00 21.95 3.47
CA TYR A 68 -2.74 20.98 4.54
C TYR A 68 -3.77 19.85 4.56
N ILE A 69 -3.40 18.74 5.17
CA ILE A 69 -4.31 17.65 5.55
C ILE A 69 -3.98 17.19 6.97
N ASN A 70 -4.99 17.14 7.82
CA ASN A 70 -4.95 16.59 9.16
C ASN A 70 -5.71 15.26 9.16
N MET A 71 -5.18 14.25 9.82
CA MET A 71 -5.80 12.93 9.88
C MET A 71 -5.74 12.36 11.29
N VAL A 72 -6.78 11.65 11.70
CA VAL A 72 -6.75 10.80 12.89
C VAL A 72 -6.62 9.35 12.40
N ILE A 73 -5.47 8.75 12.62
CA ILE A 73 -5.12 7.42 12.13
C ILE A 73 -4.69 6.56 13.32
N ASN A 74 -5.31 5.37 13.48
CA ASN A 74 -5.07 4.47 14.62
C ASN A 74 -5.22 5.16 15.99
N GLY A 75 -6.05 6.21 16.05
CA GLY A 75 -6.28 7.03 17.26
C GLY A 75 -5.23 8.13 17.51
N GLU A 76 -4.21 8.26 16.67
CA GLU A 76 -3.20 9.32 16.75
C GLU A 76 -3.48 10.44 15.71
N LYS A 77 -3.19 11.69 16.07
CA LYS A 77 -3.39 12.87 15.20
C LYS A 77 -2.13 13.16 14.41
N PHE A 78 -2.28 13.24 13.09
CA PHE A 78 -1.23 13.61 12.16
C PHE A 78 -1.59 14.91 11.46
N LYS A 79 -0.58 15.79 11.25
CA LYS A 79 -0.70 17.03 10.50
C LYS A 79 0.33 17.04 9.38
N PHE A 80 -0.13 17.16 8.16
CA PHE A 80 0.70 17.16 6.97
C PHE A 80 0.46 18.45 6.19
N GLY A 81 1.52 19.14 5.85
CA GLY A 81 1.48 20.38 5.08
C GLY A 81 2.01 20.20 3.67
N LYS A 82 2.23 21.32 3.01
CA LYS A 82 2.81 21.41 1.66
C LYS A 82 4.09 20.58 1.50
N ARG A 83 4.26 19.97 0.34
CA ARG A 83 5.38 19.12 -0.05
C ARG A 83 5.53 17.86 0.79
N THR A 84 4.44 17.35 1.32
CA THR A 84 4.48 16.11 2.09
C THR A 84 4.02 14.91 1.25
N TYR A 85 4.87 13.88 1.20
CA TYR A 85 4.51 12.53 0.77
C TYR A 85 3.90 11.80 1.97
N ILE A 86 2.71 11.25 1.80
CA ILE A 86 2.00 10.49 2.83
C ILE A 86 1.79 9.08 2.33
N ASN A 87 2.17 8.11 3.16
CA ASN A 87 2.01 6.68 2.92
C ASN A 87 0.91 6.13 3.84
N LEU A 88 -0.15 5.59 3.25
CA LEU A 88 -1.29 5.00 3.97
C LEU A 88 -1.49 3.55 3.57
N PRO A 89 -0.92 2.60 4.34
CA PRO A 89 -1.13 1.17 4.12
C PRO A 89 -2.58 0.74 4.37
N THR A 90 -2.98 -0.42 3.84
CA THR A 90 -4.35 -0.95 3.93
C THR A 90 -4.77 -1.39 5.35
N TRP A 91 -3.83 -1.49 6.28
CA TRP A 91 -4.10 -1.94 7.66
C TRP A 91 -4.41 -0.80 8.64
N VAL A 92 -4.28 0.47 8.22
CA VAL A 92 -4.55 1.63 9.09
C VAL A 92 -6.05 1.82 9.30
N ASP A 93 -6.43 2.27 10.48
CA ASP A 93 -7.78 2.70 10.81
C ASP A 93 -7.87 4.23 10.76
N ILE A 94 -8.64 4.76 9.80
CA ILE A 94 -8.86 6.20 9.62
C ILE A 94 -10.17 6.59 10.31
N TYR A 95 -10.10 7.55 11.21
CA TYR A 95 -11.24 8.06 11.98
C TYR A 95 -11.72 9.42 11.50
N GLU A 96 -10.78 10.25 11.04
CA GLU A 96 -11.07 11.63 10.68
C GLU A 96 -10.09 12.11 9.62
N ILE A 97 -10.57 12.95 8.71
CA ILE A 97 -9.77 13.65 7.70
C ILE A 97 -10.31 15.07 7.59
N GLU A 98 -9.43 16.05 7.74
CA GLU A 98 -9.68 17.46 7.50
C GLU A 98 -8.62 17.98 6.54
N TYR A 99 -8.99 18.70 5.52
CA TYR A 99 -8.05 19.32 4.59
C TYR A 99 -8.58 20.67 4.09
N GLY A 100 -7.68 21.59 3.82
CA GLY A 100 -8.02 22.95 3.43
C GLY A 100 -6.80 23.84 3.23
N GLY A 101 -7.03 25.16 3.29
CA GLY A 101 -5.99 26.16 3.06
C GLY A 101 -5.48 26.16 1.61
N GLY A 102 -6.41 26.02 0.65
CA GLY A 102 -6.07 25.84 -0.75
C GLY A 102 -5.48 24.44 -1.03
N PHE A 103 -6.02 23.41 -0.37
CA PHE A 103 -5.51 22.04 -0.50
C PHE A 103 -5.54 21.58 -1.95
N HIS A 104 -4.37 21.18 -2.43
CA HIS A 104 -4.15 20.57 -3.72
C HIS A 104 -3.20 19.39 -3.53
N ALA A 105 -3.62 18.20 -3.96
CA ALA A 105 -2.84 16.99 -3.81
C ALA A 105 -3.02 16.05 -5.00
N MET A 106 -2.00 15.24 -5.27
CA MET A 106 -2.11 14.08 -6.14
C MET A 106 -2.11 12.81 -5.30
N THR A 107 -2.89 11.82 -5.70
CA THR A 107 -2.95 10.54 -5.01
C THR A 107 -2.96 9.37 -5.97
N THR A 108 -2.32 8.30 -5.53
CA THR A 108 -2.47 6.97 -6.14
C THR A 108 -3.03 6.00 -5.13
N ALA A 109 -3.87 5.08 -5.60
CA ALA A 109 -4.43 4.00 -4.82
C ALA A 109 -4.19 2.68 -5.57
N THR A 110 -3.46 1.76 -4.98
CA THR A 110 -3.02 0.55 -5.67
C THR A 110 -3.35 -0.69 -4.86
N ASP A 111 -3.93 -1.70 -5.51
CA ASP A 111 -4.05 -3.01 -4.91
C ASP A 111 -2.66 -3.63 -4.74
N LYS A 112 -2.39 -4.15 -3.56
CA LYS A 112 -1.09 -4.73 -3.23
C LYS A 112 -0.69 -5.88 -4.17
N SER A 113 -1.66 -6.60 -4.71
CA SER A 113 -1.41 -7.69 -5.66
C SER A 113 -0.73 -7.22 -6.94
N VAL A 114 -1.08 -6.03 -7.42
CA VAL A 114 -0.47 -5.45 -8.63
C VAL A 114 1.00 -5.12 -8.38
N VAL A 115 1.31 -4.51 -7.23
CA VAL A 115 2.69 -4.20 -6.85
C VAL A 115 3.53 -5.48 -6.79
N GLU A 116 2.98 -6.54 -6.16
CA GLU A 116 3.68 -7.83 -6.06
C GLU A 116 3.84 -8.51 -7.42
N ASP A 117 2.90 -8.38 -8.34
CA ASP A 117 2.99 -8.97 -9.68
C ASP A 117 4.04 -8.26 -10.53
N ILE A 118 4.10 -6.92 -10.48
CA ILE A 118 5.12 -6.12 -11.17
C ILE A 118 6.53 -6.51 -10.71
N PHE A 119 6.70 -6.76 -9.41
CA PHE A 119 8.01 -7.09 -8.83
C PHE A 119 8.25 -8.58 -8.62
N ARG A 120 7.39 -9.48 -9.10
CA ARG A 120 7.51 -10.93 -8.90
C ARG A 120 8.86 -11.48 -9.36
N ASN A 121 9.33 -11.03 -10.52
CA ASN A 121 10.55 -11.49 -11.15
C ASN A 121 11.74 -10.53 -10.98
N ARG A 122 11.51 -9.33 -10.49
CA ARG A 122 12.52 -8.29 -10.36
C ARG A 122 12.12 -7.33 -9.25
N ASN A 123 12.53 -7.65 -8.02
CA ASN A 123 12.37 -6.71 -6.91
C ASN A 123 13.66 -5.89 -6.77
N PRO A 124 13.69 -4.63 -7.25
CA PRO A 124 14.87 -3.79 -7.15
C PRO A 124 15.06 -3.19 -5.75
N PHE A 125 14.07 -3.36 -4.85
CA PHE A 125 14.09 -2.70 -3.56
C PHE A 125 14.82 -3.53 -2.50
N PRO A 126 15.65 -2.88 -1.69
CA PRO A 126 16.17 -3.48 -0.47
C PRO A 126 15.03 -3.92 0.46
N PRO A 127 15.20 -5.03 1.22
CA PRO A 127 14.15 -5.54 2.11
C PRO A 127 13.66 -4.52 3.14
N ASP A 128 14.54 -3.73 3.73
CA ASP A 128 14.21 -2.69 4.71
C ASP A 128 13.43 -1.53 4.09
N PHE A 129 13.68 -1.20 2.83
CA PHE A 129 12.93 -0.19 2.09
C PHE A 129 11.48 -0.63 1.88
N LYS A 130 11.30 -1.85 1.33
CA LYS A 130 9.98 -2.43 1.15
C LYS A 130 9.23 -2.53 2.49
N PHE A 131 9.93 -2.93 3.54
CA PHE A 131 9.39 -3.00 4.88
C PHE A 131 8.85 -1.64 5.37
N ARG A 132 9.58 -0.54 5.14
CA ARG A 132 9.16 0.82 5.50
C ARG A 132 7.92 1.28 4.72
N ILE A 133 7.83 0.94 3.43
CA ILE A 133 6.65 1.27 2.62
C ILE A 133 5.44 0.47 3.08
N ASP A 134 5.57 -0.83 3.24
CA ASP A 134 4.45 -1.73 3.52
C ASP A 134 3.92 -1.58 4.96
N HIS A 135 4.78 -1.24 5.90
CA HIS A 135 4.46 -1.23 7.34
C HIS A 135 4.63 0.13 8.01
N GLY A 136 5.33 1.08 7.39
CA GLY A 136 5.45 2.45 7.89
C GLY A 136 4.18 3.24 7.62
N LEU A 137 3.77 4.02 8.62
CA LEU A 137 2.77 5.07 8.49
C LEU A 137 3.48 6.40 8.61
N GLY A 138 3.13 7.36 7.77
CA GLY A 138 3.63 8.69 8.01
C GLY A 138 3.75 9.55 6.79
N GLY A 139 4.02 10.82 7.07
CA GLY A 139 4.30 11.85 6.09
C GLY A 139 5.75 12.26 6.12
N GLN A 140 6.27 12.54 4.95
CA GLN A 140 7.64 12.96 4.75
C GLN A 140 7.70 14.21 3.89
N VAL A 141 8.30 15.27 4.41
CA VAL A 141 8.57 16.47 3.62
C VAL A 141 9.61 16.14 2.55
N MET A 142 9.27 16.46 1.31
CA MET A 142 10.08 16.21 0.13
C MET A 142 10.92 17.42 -0.28
N ALA A 143 12.04 17.17 -0.96
CA ALA A 143 12.73 18.20 -1.73
C ALA A 143 11.85 18.66 -2.90
N LYS A 144 12.08 19.89 -3.38
CA LYS A 144 11.29 20.47 -4.49
C LYS A 144 11.34 19.60 -5.75
N ASN A 145 12.54 19.15 -6.12
CA ASN A 145 12.74 18.32 -7.31
C ASN A 145 12.00 16.98 -7.21
N ASP A 146 11.99 16.34 -6.00
CA ASP A 146 11.26 15.10 -5.78
C ASP A 146 9.76 15.30 -5.95
N LEU A 147 9.22 16.41 -5.41
CA LEU A 147 7.82 16.79 -5.60
C LEU A 147 7.48 16.91 -7.09
N GLU A 148 8.28 17.67 -7.84
CA GLU A 148 8.07 17.92 -9.27
C GLU A 148 8.11 16.61 -10.07
N THR A 149 9.06 15.72 -9.78
CA THR A 149 9.19 14.42 -10.44
C THR A 149 7.97 13.54 -10.16
N LEU A 150 7.63 13.32 -8.91
CA LEU A 150 6.52 12.42 -8.56
C LEU A 150 5.16 12.97 -9.03
N CYS A 151 4.95 14.29 -8.98
CA CYS A 151 3.72 14.89 -9.51
C CYS A 151 3.62 14.70 -11.03
N LYS A 152 4.74 14.84 -11.77
CA LYS A 152 4.78 14.57 -13.20
C LYS A 152 4.46 13.11 -13.52
N ASP A 153 5.02 12.17 -12.76
CA ASP A 153 4.76 10.74 -12.94
C ASP A 153 3.30 10.40 -12.72
N ILE A 154 2.69 10.93 -11.65
CA ILE A 154 1.26 10.73 -11.38
C ILE A 154 0.41 11.37 -12.46
N SER A 155 0.77 12.58 -12.96
CA SER A 155 0.05 13.21 -14.06
C SER A 155 0.09 12.38 -15.34
N ASN A 156 1.28 11.90 -15.72
CA ASN A 156 1.45 11.00 -16.87
C ASN A 156 0.64 9.70 -16.70
N MET A 157 0.61 9.18 -15.48
CA MET A 157 -0.17 7.99 -15.14
C MET A 157 -1.68 8.26 -15.26
N ILE A 158 -2.19 9.41 -14.82
CA ILE A 158 -3.60 9.80 -14.97
C ILE A 158 -3.97 9.87 -16.46
N ASP A 159 -3.11 10.50 -17.28
CA ASP A 159 -3.34 10.64 -18.72
C ASP A 159 -3.35 9.26 -19.41
N ALA A 160 -2.40 8.39 -19.08
CA ALA A 160 -2.34 7.04 -19.62
C ALA A 160 -3.56 6.20 -19.18
N LEU A 161 -3.95 6.26 -17.91
CA LEU A 161 -5.12 5.56 -17.36
C LEU A 161 -6.44 6.05 -17.97
N SER A 162 -6.47 7.28 -18.46
CA SER A 162 -7.64 7.90 -19.12
C SER A 162 -7.75 7.51 -20.60
N ASN A 163 -6.62 7.18 -21.25
CA ASN A 163 -6.56 6.80 -22.66
C ASN A 163 -6.88 5.31 -22.88
N LYS A 164 -8.15 4.97 -22.90
CA LYS A 164 -8.62 3.58 -23.09
C LYS A 164 -8.59 3.10 -24.54
N SER A 165 -8.26 3.96 -25.49
CA SER A 165 -8.21 3.61 -26.91
C SER A 165 -6.84 3.06 -27.35
N HIS A 166 -5.81 3.17 -26.52
CA HIS A 166 -4.49 2.65 -26.82
C HIS A 166 -4.49 1.12 -26.79
N TYR A 167 -4.01 0.47 -27.85
CA TYR A 167 -4.03 -1.01 -27.97
C TYR A 167 -3.27 -1.69 -26.82
N PHE A 168 -2.14 -1.13 -26.37
CA PHE A 168 -1.34 -1.59 -25.25
C PHE A 168 -1.56 -0.73 -24.00
N ALA A 169 -2.82 -0.32 -23.75
CA ALA A 169 -3.13 0.59 -22.64
C ALA A 169 -2.72 0.00 -21.27
N GLU A 170 -2.88 -1.30 -21.09
CA GLU A 170 -2.53 -1.98 -19.84
C GLU A 170 -1.02 -1.96 -19.61
N GLU A 171 -0.22 -2.31 -20.61
CA GLU A 171 1.25 -2.32 -20.54
C GLU A 171 1.82 -0.91 -20.31
N VAL A 172 1.26 0.09 -20.98
CA VAL A 172 1.66 1.50 -20.80
C VAL A 172 1.38 1.95 -19.37
N ASN A 173 0.22 1.60 -18.82
CA ASN A 173 -0.13 1.94 -17.45
C ASN A 173 0.77 1.25 -16.43
N TYR A 174 1.12 -0.02 -16.63
CA TYR A 174 2.11 -0.71 -15.79
C TYR A 174 3.49 -0.06 -15.88
N ALA A 175 3.91 0.39 -17.06
CA ALA A 175 5.18 1.08 -17.23
C ALA A 175 5.23 2.41 -16.45
N TYR A 176 4.19 3.24 -16.54
CA TYR A 176 4.12 4.49 -15.76
C TYR A 176 4.06 4.23 -14.26
N PHE A 177 3.31 3.21 -13.84
CA PHE A 177 3.28 2.83 -12.43
C PHE A 177 4.65 2.33 -11.94
N TYR A 178 5.39 1.58 -12.77
CA TYR A 178 6.74 1.14 -12.45
C TYR A 178 7.71 2.33 -12.33
N ILE A 179 7.61 3.32 -13.22
CA ILE A 179 8.41 4.56 -13.14
C ILE A 179 8.13 5.26 -11.82
N LEU A 180 6.86 5.52 -11.51
CA LEU A 180 6.46 6.15 -10.24
C LEU A 180 7.04 5.41 -9.02
N LEU A 181 6.95 4.08 -8.98
CA LEU A 181 7.49 3.29 -7.88
C LEU A 181 9.01 3.37 -7.78
N THR A 182 9.72 3.40 -8.92
CA THR A 182 11.19 3.49 -8.91
C THR A 182 11.67 4.87 -8.49
N ASP A 183 10.99 5.95 -8.87
CA ASP A 183 11.34 7.31 -8.49
C ASP A 183 11.00 7.58 -7.01
N MET A 184 9.89 7.04 -6.52
CA MET A 184 9.60 6.99 -5.08
C MET A 184 10.69 6.24 -4.32
N ALA A 185 11.15 5.11 -4.84
CA ALA A 185 12.21 4.32 -4.25
C ALA A 185 13.53 5.08 -4.20
N ASP A 186 13.91 5.76 -5.28
CA ASP A 186 15.12 6.57 -5.34
C ASP A 186 15.07 7.74 -4.33
N MET A 187 13.94 8.45 -4.27
CA MET A 187 13.72 9.51 -3.28
C MET A 187 13.94 8.99 -1.85
N MET A 188 13.33 7.85 -1.52
CA MET A 188 13.46 7.26 -0.19
C MET A 188 14.86 6.72 0.06
N TRP A 189 15.50 6.11 -0.97
CA TRP A 189 16.88 5.65 -0.88
C TRP A 189 17.87 6.79 -0.63
N ARG A 190 17.73 7.91 -1.32
CA ARG A 190 18.57 9.10 -1.09
C ARG A 190 18.42 9.63 0.32
N LYS A 191 17.27 9.49 0.94
CA LYS A 191 16.99 9.94 2.30
C LYS A 191 17.44 8.95 3.38
N TYR A 192 17.21 7.65 3.17
CA TYR A 192 17.44 6.63 4.18
C TYR A 192 18.62 5.69 3.85
N GLY A 193 19.00 5.58 2.57
CA GLY A 193 20.01 4.66 2.08
C GLY A 193 21.46 5.18 2.11
N ARG A 194 21.65 6.49 2.21
CA ARG A 194 23.00 7.07 2.34
C ARG A 194 23.51 6.85 3.75
N TYR A 195 24.26 5.79 3.92
CA TYR A 195 25.18 5.63 5.04
C TYR A 195 26.35 6.60 4.90
N GLU A 196 26.09 7.91 5.02
CA GLU A 196 27.21 8.82 5.23
C GLU A 196 27.65 8.81 6.69
N PRO A 197 28.97 8.84 6.95
CA PRO A 197 29.50 8.78 8.30
C PRO A 197 29.46 10.14 9.00
N VAL A 198 28.28 10.75 9.20
CA VAL A 198 28.13 12.03 9.87
C VAL A 198 27.26 11.96 11.14
N ARG A 199 27.91 12.14 12.26
CA ARG A 199 27.62 12.74 13.55
C ARG A 199 26.33 12.53 14.38
N HIS A 200 25.47 11.53 14.16
CA HIS A 200 24.46 11.18 15.17
C HIS A 200 24.42 9.67 15.39
N SER A 201 25.22 9.19 16.35
CA SER A 201 25.43 7.76 16.62
C SER A 201 24.16 7.00 17.02
N GLU A 202 23.23 7.65 17.72
CA GLU A 202 21.98 7.04 18.19
C GLU A 202 20.94 6.85 17.06
N MET A 203 20.79 7.83 16.18
CA MET A 203 19.84 7.75 15.06
C MET A 203 20.23 6.65 14.06
N ARG A 204 21.54 6.44 13.85
CA ARG A 204 22.07 5.33 13.03
C ARG A 204 21.85 3.98 13.69
N ARG A 205 22.03 3.90 15.01
CA ARG A 205 21.82 2.67 15.77
C ARG A 205 20.36 2.22 15.65
N ALA A 206 19.40 3.15 15.78
CA ALA A 206 17.97 2.86 15.64
C ALA A 206 17.61 2.40 14.22
N ASP A 207 18.17 3.01 13.17
CA ASP A 207 17.94 2.57 11.78
C ASP A 207 18.58 1.21 11.50
N GLY A 208 19.78 0.94 12.03
CA GLY A 208 20.41 -0.39 11.98
C GLY A 208 19.55 -1.45 12.66
N ILE A 209 19.07 -1.18 13.88
CA ILE A 209 18.18 -2.08 14.62
C ILE A 209 16.89 -2.34 13.85
N LEU A 210 16.28 -1.31 13.25
CA LEU A 210 15.05 -1.49 12.45
C LEU A 210 15.31 -2.36 11.23
N LYS A 211 16.44 -2.20 10.56
CA LYS A 211 16.86 -3.05 9.43
C LYS A 211 17.00 -4.50 9.85
N GLU A 212 17.81 -4.78 10.89
CA GLU A 212 18.02 -6.12 11.42
C GLU A 212 16.68 -6.73 11.90
N PHE A 213 15.82 -5.94 12.55
CA PHE A 213 14.49 -6.37 12.95
C PHE A 213 13.62 -6.78 11.73
N SER A 214 13.68 -6.00 10.63
CA SER A 214 12.94 -6.34 9.40
C SER A 214 13.42 -7.67 8.80
N GLU A 215 14.72 -7.92 8.81
CA GLU A 215 15.32 -9.18 8.33
C GLU A 215 14.91 -10.37 9.21
N LEU A 216 14.93 -10.22 10.53
CA LEU A 216 14.46 -11.23 11.47
C LEU A 216 12.94 -11.50 11.31
N LEU A 217 12.13 -10.47 11.05
CA LEU A 217 10.71 -10.66 10.79
C LEU A 217 10.47 -11.48 9.53
N VAL A 218 11.18 -11.21 8.44
CA VAL A 218 11.08 -12.00 7.20
C VAL A 218 11.37 -13.47 7.48
N GLN A 219 12.35 -13.74 8.34
CA GLN A 219 12.79 -15.11 8.65
C GLN A 219 11.83 -15.83 9.60
N TYR A 220 11.33 -15.16 10.65
CA TYR A 220 10.72 -15.83 11.79
C TYR A 220 9.24 -15.51 12.01
N VAL A 221 8.64 -14.51 11.36
CA VAL A 221 7.29 -14.04 11.68
C VAL A 221 6.18 -15.08 11.46
N LYS A 222 6.45 -16.15 10.72
CA LYS A 222 5.52 -17.27 10.55
C LYS A 222 5.34 -18.05 11.85
N THR A 223 6.41 -18.27 12.58
CA THR A 223 6.49 -19.11 13.78
C THR A 223 6.56 -18.30 15.05
N GLU A 224 7.26 -17.18 15.04
CA GLU A 224 7.54 -16.37 16.22
C GLU A 224 6.63 -15.13 16.31
N THR A 225 5.84 -15.10 17.36
CA THR A 225 4.91 -13.97 17.63
C THR A 225 5.31 -13.16 18.86
N ASN A 226 6.32 -13.61 19.61
CA ASN A 226 6.77 -12.95 20.82
C ASN A 226 7.82 -11.88 20.50
N VAL A 227 7.52 -10.62 20.84
CA VAL A 227 8.45 -9.50 20.71
C VAL A 227 9.79 -9.76 21.42
N GLY A 228 9.74 -10.52 22.52
CA GLY A 228 10.95 -10.87 23.28
C GLY A 228 11.98 -11.64 22.49
N PHE A 229 11.55 -12.56 21.65
CA PHE A 229 12.42 -13.31 20.75
C PHE A 229 13.25 -12.39 19.85
N TYR A 230 12.62 -11.40 19.23
CA TYR A 230 13.30 -10.44 18.36
C TYR A 230 14.25 -9.52 19.13
N ALA A 231 13.80 -9.04 20.30
CA ALA A 231 14.60 -8.19 21.16
C ALA A 231 15.87 -8.91 21.66
N GLU A 232 15.75 -10.19 22.04
CA GLU A 232 16.87 -11.04 22.44
C GLU A 232 17.88 -11.24 21.31
N LYS A 233 17.40 -11.56 20.09
CA LYS A 233 18.27 -11.70 18.91
C LYS A 233 19.01 -10.42 18.54
N LEU A 234 18.39 -9.26 18.83
CA LEU A 234 18.99 -7.94 18.63
C LEU A 234 19.83 -7.46 19.81
N CYS A 235 19.95 -8.25 20.88
CA CYS A 235 20.66 -7.90 22.11
C CYS A 235 20.16 -6.56 22.72
N ILE A 236 18.86 -6.30 22.69
CA ILE A 236 18.21 -5.10 23.25
C ILE A 236 16.96 -5.45 24.08
N SER A 237 16.48 -4.48 24.87
CA SER A 237 15.21 -4.66 25.60
C SER A 237 13.99 -4.60 24.68
N LYS A 238 12.90 -5.30 25.08
CA LYS A 238 11.60 -5.24 24.38
C LYS A 238 11.05 -3.81 24.29
N GLN A 239 11.26 -3.04 25.37
CA GLN A 239 10.82 -1.64 25.44
C GLN A 239 11.56 -0.79 24.42
N TYR A 240 12.88 -0.96 24.31
CA TYR A 240 13.69 -0.20 23.36
C TYR A 240 13.36 -0.56 21.91
N LEU A 241 13.18 -1.85 21.60
CA LEU A 241 12.73 -2.27 20.27
C LEU A 241 11.35 -1.67 19.92
N SER A 242 10.42 -1.71 20.88
CA SER A 242 9.07 -1.14 20.68
C SER A 242 9.11 0.37 20.49
N LEU A 243 9.99 1.08 21.20
CA LEU A 243 10.19 2.52 21.02
C LEU A 243 10.73 2.84 19.62
N ILE A 244 11.79 2.14 19.18
CA ILE A 244 12.37 2.32 17.84
C ILE A 244 11.31 2.10 16.75
N VAL A 245 10.55 1.00 16.83
CA VAL A 245 9.49 0.70 15.85
C VAL A 245 8.45 1.82 15.84
N LYS A 246 8.01 2.28 17.01
CA LYS A 246 7.02 3.36 17.12
C LYS A 246 7.55 4.69 16.57
N GLU A 247 8.79 5.06 16.88
CA GLU A 247 9.40 6.29 16.39
C GLU A 247 9.68 6.29 14.89
N LYS A 248 10.11 5.15 14.35
CA LYS A 248 10.51 5.05 12.93
C LYS A 248 9.36 4.74 11.98
N LEU A 249 8.35 3.99 12.43
CA LEU A 249 7.23 3.54 11.60
C LEU A 249 5.89 4.16 12.04
N HIS A 250 5.85 4.90 13.14
CA HIS A 250 4.65 5.51 13.74
C HIS A 250 3.53 4.51 14.05
N VAL A 251 3.90 3.24 14.34
CA VAL A 251 2.97 2.17 14.66
C VAL A 251 3.54 1.25 15.74
N THR A 252 2.70 0.47 16.37
CA THR A 252 3.16 -0.50 17.37
C THR A 252 3.84 -1.70 16.70
N ILE A 253 4.81 -2.30 17.40
CA ILE A 253 5.49 -3.51 16.93
C ILE A 253 4.52 -4.67 16.69
N GLY A 254 3.47 -4.79 17.51
CA GLY A 254 2.41 -5.79 17.31
C GLY A 254 1.65 -5.58 16.00
N THR A 255 1.40 -4.33 15.61
CA THR A 255 0.77 -3.99 14.33
C THR A 255 1.65 -4.41 13.15
N VAL A 256 2.95 -4.12 13.22
CA VAL A 256 3.92 -4.50 12.19
C VAL A 256 3.98 -6.02 12.03
N MET A 257 4.10 -6.75 13.13
CA MET A 257 4.16 -8.22 13.12
C MET A 257 2.87 -8.83 12.56
N ALA A 258 1.71 -8.31 12.95
CA ALA A 258 0.41 -8.77 12.44
C ALA A 258 0.26 -8.49 10.95
N SER A 259 0.69 -7.32 10.48
CA SER A 259 0.67 -6.96 9.06
C SER A 259 1.55 -7.90 8.24
N MET A 260 2.80 -8.15 8.66
CA MET A 260 3.69 -9.10 7.97
C MET A 260 3.16 -10.53 7.96
N ARG A 261 2.62 -11.02 9.08
CA ARG A 261 1.99 -12.35 9.12
C ARG A 261 0.83 -12.46 8.14
N THR A 262 -0.01 -11.43 8.08
CA THR A 262 -1.15 -11.36 7.16
C THR A 262 -0.68 -11.39 5.72
N GLU A 263 0.38 -10.65 5.39
CA GLU A 263 0.97 -10.63 4.06
C GLU A 263 1.53 -12.00 3.65
N MET A 264 2.29 -12.65 4.52
CA MET A 264 2.82 -13.99 4.25
C MET A 264 1.70 -15.01 4.04
N ALA A 265 0.67 -14.97 4.88
CA ALA A 265 -0.51 -15.81 4.70
C ALA A 265 -1.23 -15.52 3.38
N ALA A 266 -1.37 -14.26 3.00
CA ALA A 266 -1.97 -13.85 1.74
C ALA A 266 -1.18 -14.38 0.53
N ARG A 267 0.17 -14.36 0.58
CA ARG A 267 1.03 -14.96 -0.46
C ARG A 267 0.81 -16.47 -0.57
N MET A 268 0.78 -17.18 0.54
CA MET A 268 0.52 -18.63 0.54
C MET A 268 -0.88 -18.97 0.03
N LEU A 269 -1.88 -18.14 0.31
CA LEU A 269 -3.26 -18.33 -0.19
C LEU A 269 -3.39 -18.18 -1.71
N ARG A 270 -2.38 -17.62 -2.41
CA ARG A 270 -2.34 -17.55 -3.88
C ARG A 270 -1.99 -18.88 -4.53
N ASP A 271 -1.29 -19.73 -3.82
CA ASP A 271 -0.99 -21.07 -4.28
C ASP A 271 -2.27 -21.93 -4.22
N PRO A 272 -2.79 -22.40 -5.37
CA PRO A 272 -3.99 -23.19 -5.42
C PRO A 272 -3.80 -24.60 -4.83
N GLU A 273 -2.56 -25.10 -4.79
CA GLU A 273 -2.22 -26.42 -4.27
C GLU A 273 -2.25 -26.47 -2.73
N LEU A 274 -2.08 -25.32 -2.05
CA LEU A 274 -2.14 -25.27 -0.59
C LEU A 274 -3.58 -25.18 -0.12
N THR A 275 -4.00 -26.08 0.75
CA THR A 275 -5.28 -25.96 1.47
C THR A 275 -5.24 -24.82 2.49
N ILE A 276 -6.41 -24.33 2.93
CA ILE A 276 -6.48 -23.31 3.97
C ILE A 276 -5.88 -23.83 5.29
N GLN A 277 -6.06 -25.11 5.57
CA GLN A 277 -5.48 -25.78 6.71
C GLN A 277 -3.96 -25.80 6.65
N GLN A 278 -3.37 -26.19 5.53
CA GLN A 278 -1.91 -26.19 5.34
C GLN A 278 -1.32 -24.78 5.48
N VAL A 279 -2.04 -23.74 5.02
CA VAL A 279 -1.61 -22.34 5.24
C VAL A 279 -1.66 -22.00 6.74
N ALA A 280 -2.71 -22.41 7.47
CA ALA A 280 -2.81 -22.20 8.92
C ALA A 280 -1.65 -22.88 9.67
N GLU A 281 -1.36 -24.13 9.34
CA GLU A 281 -0.24 -24.91 9.92
C GLU A 281 1.12 -24.25 9.63
N ALA A 282 1.38 -23.88 8.38
CA ALA A 282 2.60 -23.20 7.97
C ALA A 282 2.80 -21.83 8.61
N MET A 283 1.72 -21.19 9.05
CA MET A 283 1.71 -19.94 9.80
C MET A 283 1.66 -20.17 11.33
N SER A 284 1.84 -21.43 11.78
CA SER A 284 1.85 -21.83 13.19
C SER A 284 0.59 -21.43 13.98
N PHE A 285 -0.59 -21.56 13.34
CA PHE A 285 -1.85 -21.49 14.04
C PHE A 285 -2.26 -22.87 14.53
N SER A 286 -2.88 -22.92 15.71
CA SER A 286 -3.37 -24.17 16.32
C SER A 286 -4.42 -24.89 15.47
N ASP A 287 -5.20 -24.11 14.71
CA ASP A 287 -6.27 -24.62 13.87
C ASP A 287 -6.69 -23.61 12.79
N GLN A 288 -7.42 -24.09 11.78
CA GLN A 288 -7.92 -23.28 10.68
C GLN A 288 -8.88 -22.17 11.11
N SER A 289 -9.64 -22.37 12.21
CA SER A 289 -10.61 -21.39 12.71
C SER A 289 -9.88 -20.18 13.32
N SER A 290 -8.85 -20.42 14.13
CA SER A 290 -7.99 -19.41 14.72
C SER A 290 -7.28 -18.58 13.62
N PHE A 291 -6.74 -19.25 12.63
CA PHE A 291 -6.19 -18.60 11.42
C PHE A 291 -7.26 -17.77 10.70
N GLY A 292 -8.44 -18.33 10.48
CA GLY A 292 -9.55 -17.65 9.81
C GLY A 292 -9.98 -16.37 10.52
N LYS A 293 -10.08 -16.39 11.86
CA LYS A 293 -10.38 -15.21 12.68
C LYS A 293 -9.29 -14.15 12.58
N PHE A 294 -8.02 -14.56 12.72
CA PHE A 294 -6.87 -13.67 12.55
C PHE A 294 -6.88 -13.00 11.16
N PHE A 295 -6.94 -13.80 10.10
CA PHE A 295 -6.87 -13.30 8.73
C PHE A 295 -8.04 -12.35 8.41
N LYS A 296 -9.27 -12.72 8.82
CA LYS A 296 -10.45 -11.87 8.63
C LYS A 296 -10.36 -10.56 9.41
N LYS A 297 -9.82 -10.58 10.62
CA LYS A 297 -9.59 -9.37 11.44
C LYS A 297 -8.71 -8.36 10.69
N HIS A 298 -7.66 -8.84 10.03
CA HIS A 298 -6.66 -7.97 9.40
C HIS A 298 -6.97 -7.62 7.94
N THR A 299 -7.67 -8.49 7.19
CA THR A 299 -8.00 -8.27 5.76
C THR A 299 -9.46 -7.91 5.50
N GLY A 300 -10.33 -8.08 6.48
CA GLY A 300 -11.80 -7.96 6.31
C GLY A 300 -12.44 -9.15 5.59
N LEU A 301 -11.67 -10.12 5.08
CA LEU A 301 -12.14 -11.27 4.32
C LEU A 301 -11.71 -12.59 4.98
N SER A 302 -12.57 -13.62 4.92
CA SER A 302 -12.11 -14.97 5.28
C SER A 302 -11.05 -15.46 4.27
N PRO A 303 -10.11 -16.36 4.66
CA PRO A 303 -9.11 -16.91 3.76
C PRO A 303 -9.69 -17.50 2.47
N LEU A 304 -10.80 -18.24 2.58
CA LEU A 304 -11.49 -18.81 1.43
C LEU A 304 -12.03 -17.73 0.48
N LYS A 305 -12.67 -16.70 1.03
CA LYS A 305 -13.23 -15.60 0.23
C LYS A 305 -12.12 -14.76 -0.41
N TYR A 306 -11.00 -14.58 0.28
CA TYR A 306 -9.81 -13.94 -0.27
C TYR A 306 -9.28 -14.70 -1.48
N ARG A 307 -9.09 -16.03 -1.36
CA ARG A 307 -8.66 -16.90 -2.47
C ARG A 307 -9.62 -16.90 -3.67
N GLN A 308 -10.94 -16.91 -3.41
CA GLN A 308 -11.95 -16.82 -4.46
C GLN A 308 -11.88 -15.50 -5.24
N ASN A 309 -11.63 -14.39 -4.53
CA ASN A 309 -11.46 -13.09 -5.16
C ASN A 309 -10.19 -13.05 -6.03
N LEU A 310 -9.08 -13.64 -5.56
CA LEU A 310 -7.84 -13.76 -6.37
C LEU A 310 -8.06 -14.51 -7.67
N LYS A 311 -8.77 -15.65 -7.63
CA LYS A 311 -9.09 -16.42 -8.87
C LYS A 311 -9.90 -15.59 -9.87
N LYS A 312 -10.88 -14.81 -9.41
CA LYS A 312 -11.63 -13.90 -10.28
C LYS A 312 -10.75 -12.84 -10.92
N THR A 313 -9.83 -12.30 -10.15
CA THR A 313 -8.85 -11.30 -10.58
C THR A 313 -7.92 -11.85 -11.67
N LEU A 314 -7.33 -13.02 -11.45
CA LEU A 314 -6.43 -13.67 -12.41
C LEU A 314 -7.12 -14.06 -13.72
N LEU A 315 -8.43 -14.36 -13.68
CA LEU A 315 -9.22 -14.65 -14.89
C LEU A 315 -9.52 -13.39 -15.70
N THR A 316 -9.59 -12.23 -15.06
CA THR A 316 -9.78 -10.95 -15.76
C THR A 316 -8.48 -10.36 -16.29
N LEU A 317 -7.33 -10.76 -15.74
CA LEU A 317 -5.98 -10.32 -16.16
C LEU A 317 -5.34 -11.23 -17.23
N ARG A 318 -5.98 -12.35 -17.62
CA ARG A 318 -5.54 -13.07 -18.80
C ARG A 318 -5.84 -12.23 -20.05
N PRO A 319 -4.86 -12.01 -20.95
CA PRO A 319 -5.17 -11.44 -22.25
C PRO A 319 -6.33 -12.24 -22.85
N LYS A 320 -7.39 -11.59 -23.28
CA LYS A 320 -8.41 -12.25 -24.10
C LYS A 320 -7.62 -12.90 -25.23
N GLU A 321 -7.68 -14.22 -25.32
CA GLU A 321 -7.09 -14.95 -26.44
C GLU A 321 -7.49 -14.19 -27.70
N VAL A 322 -6.48 -13.70 -28.41
CA VAL A 322 -6.67 -13.11 -29.73
C VAL A 322 -7.23 -14.25 -30.57
N LEU A 323 -8.54 -14.29 -30.71
CA LEU A 323 -9.19 -15.08 -31.75
C LEU A 323 -8.58 -14.57 -33.04
N ASN A 324 -7.60 -15.33 -33.52
CA ASN A 324 -6.98 -15.13 -34.81
C ASN A 324 -8.11 -15.17 -35.83
N PRO A 325 -8.49 -14.05 -36.49
CA PRO A 325 -9.43 -14.13 -37.60
C PRO A 325 -8.72 -14.95 -38.64
N SER A 326 -9.29 -16.10 -38.89
CA SER A 326 -8.87 -17.08 -39.90
C SER A 326 -8.37 -16.41 -41.16
N VAL A 327 -7.10 -16.66 -41.49
CA VAL A 327 -6.60 -16.57 -42.85
C VAL A 327 -7.39 -17.61 -43.68
N ARG A 328 -8.55 -17.21 -44.16
CA ARG A 328 -9.27 -17.89 -45.25
C ARG A 328 -9.74 -16.76 -46.15
N ASP A 329 -9.29 -16.92 -47.37
CA ASP A 329 -9.58 -16.17 -48.60
C ASP A 329 -8.46 -15.23 -49.06
N MET A 330 -7.37 -15.83 -49.49
CA MET A 330 -6.58 -15.42 -50.66
C MET A 330 -6.10 -16.67 -51.40
N SER A 331 -6.94 -17.17 -52.29
CA SER A 331 -6.57 -17.98 -53.45
C SER A 331 -7.28 -17.42 -54.67
#